data_27b7a406399cfa7d1da23cd09e9044f5
#
_entry.id   27b7a406399cfa7d1da23cd09e9044f5
#
_cell.length_a   1.000
_cell.length_b   1.000
_cell.length_c   1.000
_cell.angle_alpha   90.00
_cell.angle_beta   90.00
_cell.angle_gamma   90.00
#
_symmetry.space_group_name_H-M   'P 1'
#
loop_
_entity.id
_entity.type
_entity.pdbx_description
1 polymer ?
#
loop_
_entity_poly.entity_id
_entity_poly.type
_entity_poly.pdbx_seq_one_letter_code
_entity_poly.pdbx_strand_id
1 'polypeptide(L)'
;YIEPQGMCVMAGIGLEDGLARRALESVNERLATAHGIVLQQPAYSQYYLKMGEISSYPPGYKENAGIFCHTNPWIMIAECMAERPDRAFDCYRRICPTYRDGLQELHRMEPYVYAQMIAGKDAVRHGEAKNSWLTGTAAWTMIGP
;
A
#
# COMPACT_ATOMS: atom_id res chain seq x y z
N TYR A 1 10.11 -4.09 0.61
CA TYR A 1 8.81 -4.65 1.04
C TYR A 1 8.16 -3.74 2.07
N ILE A 2 6.85 -3.52 1.94
CA ILE A 2 6.07 -2.63 2.81
C ILE A 2 5.81 -3.25 4.19
N GLU A 3 5.47 -4.54 4.25
CA GLU A 3 4.99 -5.23 5.44
C GLU A 3 5.98 -5.17 6.62
N PRO A 4 7.26 -5.53 6.46
CA PRO A 4 8.18 -5.48 7.58
C PRO A 4 8.43 -4.06 8.07
N GLN A 5 8.37 -3.05 7.21
CA GLN A 5 8.54 -1.65 7.62
C GLN A 5 7.38 -1.21 8.51
N GLY A 6 6.14 -1.44 8.07
CA GLY A 6 4.95 -1.09 8.84
C GLY A 6 4.86 -1.86 10.16
N MET A 7 4.98 -3.18 10.10
CA MET A 7 4.83 -4.05 11.26
C MET A 7 5.89 -3.82 12.35
N CYS A 8 7.15 -3.59 11.98
CA CYS A 8 8.20 -3.29 12.97
C CYS A 8 7.90 -1.99 13.71
N VAL A 9 7.50 -0.94 13.00
CA VAL A 9 7.16 0.35 13.63
C VAL A 9 5.91 0.21 14.51
N MET A 10 4.87 -0.49 14.04
CA MET A 10 3.67 -0.79 14.83
C MET A 10 3.97 -1.59 16.11
N ALA A 11 5.03 -2.41 16.09
CA ALA A 11 5.54 -3.10 17.27
C ALA A 11 6.42 -2.21 18.18
N GLY A 12 6.55 -0.92 17.89
CA GLY A 12 7.37 0.02 18.66
C GLY A 12 8.87 -0.02 18.36
N ILE A 13 9.30 -0.81 17.36
CA ILE A 13 10.70 -0.98 17.04
C ILE A 13 11.24 0.24 16.28
N GLY A 14 12.32 0.81 16.77
CA GLY A 14 13.05 1.89 16.08
C GLY A 14 12.45 3.29 16.26
N LEU A 15 11.48 3.47 17.15
CA LEU A 15 10.87 4.79 17.41
C LEU A 15 11.84 5.75 18.12
N GLU A 16 12.60 5.23 19.11
CA GLU A 16 13.47 6.07 19.94
C GLU A 16 14.82 6.40 19.26
N ASP A 17 15.33 5.50 18.42
CA ASP A 17 16.65 5.64 17.77
C ASP A 17 16.59 6.20 16.36
N GLY A 18 15.38 6.52 15.86
CA GLY A 18 15.15 7.07 14.54
C GLY A 18 15.13 6.06 13.39
N LEU A 19 15.30 4.76 13.66
CA LEU A 19 15.25 3.72 12.62
C LEU A 19 13.86 3.60 12.01
N ALA A 20 12.79 3.75 12.82
CA ALA A 20 11.42 3.78 12.33
C ALA A 20 11.22 4.89 11.28
N ARG A 21 11.69 6.11 11.57
CA ARG A 21 11.60 7.23 10.63
C ARG A 21 12.35 6.94 9.33
N ARG A 22 13.55 6.38 9.39
CA ARG A 22 14.32 6.00 8.20
C ARG A 22 13.63 4.90 7.38
N ALA A 23 13.01 3.92 8.04
CA ALA A 23 12.24 2.88 7.38
C ALA A 23 11.03 3.46 6.62
N LEU A 24 10.27 4.35 7.26
CA LEU A 24 9.11 5.01 6.66
C LEU A 24 9.51 5.97 5.52
N GLU A 25 10.64 6.67 5.64
CA GLU A 25 11.19 7.45 4.50
C GLU A 25 11.51 6.55 3.31
N SER A 26 12.15 5.40 3.53
CA SER A 26 12.43 4.43 2.47
C SER A 26 11.16 3.90 1.80
N VAL A 27 10.09 3.69 2.58
CA VAL A 27 8.77 3.33 2.02
C VAL A 27 8.26 4.44 1.11
N ASN A 28 8.28 5.69 1.59
CA ASN A 28 7.81 6.83 0.82
C ASN A 28 8.62 7.05 -0.47
N GLU A 29 9.94 6.99 -0.39
CA GLU A 29 10.81 7.21 -1.56
C GLU A 29 10.71 6.12 -2.61
N ARG A 30 10.61 4.87 -2.17
CA ARG A 30 10.73 3.70 -3.07
C ARG A 30 9.40 3.12 -3.50
N LEU A 31 8.41 3.09 -2.59
CA LEU A 31 7.19 2.33 -2.77
C LEU A 31 5.95 3.21 -2.99
N ALA A 32 5.96 4.47 -2.57
CA ALA A 32 4.80 5.34 -2.73
C ALA A 32 4.54 5.71 -4.19
N THR A 33 3.25 5.75 -4.54
CA THR A 33 2.75 6.18 -5.84
C THR A 33 1.57 7.14 -5.65
N ALA A 34 1.07 7.73 -6.71
CA ALA A 34 -0.13 8.57 -6.66
C ALA A 34 -1.39 7.81 -6.21
N HIS A 35 -1.40 6.48 -6.28
CA HIS A 35 -2.56 5.63 -6.04
C HIS A 35 -2.46 4.76 -4.79
N GLY A 36 -1.40 4.91 -4.00
CA GLY A 36 -1.10 4.13 -2.81
C GLY A 36 0.35 3.65 -2.79
N ILE A 37 0.66 2.73 -1.89
CA ILE A 37 2.01 2.21 -1.68
C ILE A 37 2.06 0.78 -2.20
N VAL A 38 3.00 0.51 -3.14
CA VAL A 38 3.20 -0.85 -3.68
C VAL A 38 3.85 -1.77 -2.66
N LEU A 39 3.57 -3.07 -2.76
CA LEU A 39 4.09 -4.08 -1.83
C LEU A 39 5.62 -4.14 -1.81
N GLN A 40 6.24 -4.06 -2.96
CA GLN A 40 7.71 -4.10 -3.11
C GLN A 40 8.18 -3.42 -4.38
N GLN A 41 9.48 -3.26 -4.48
CA GLN A 41 10.21 -2.84 -5.67
C GLN A 41 11.60 -3.48 -5.67
N PRO A 42 12.07 -3.97 -6.84
CA PRO A 42 11.36 -4.08 -8.11
C PRO A 42 10.30 -5.19 -8.09
N ALA A 43 9.38 -5.19 -9.08
CA ALA A 43 8.52 -6.32 -9.33
C ALA A 43 9.33 -7.53 -9.84
N TYR A 44 8.83 -8.73 -9.60
CA TYR A 44 9.40 -9.94 -10.21
C TYR A 44 9.09 -9.96 -11.71
N SER A 45 10.14 -10.11 -12.53
CA SER A 45 10.04 -10.10 -14.00
C SER A 45 9.79 -11.48 -14.62
N GLN A 46 9.93 -12.54 -13.81
CA GLN A 46 9.73 -13.94 -14.23
C GLN A 46 9.31 -14.78 -13.02
N TYR A 47 8.85 -15.98 -13.28
CA TYR A 47 8.54 -16.94 -12.23
C TYR A 47 9.81 -17.47 -11.56
N TYR A 48 9.87 -17.38 -10.25
CA TYR A 48 10.94 -17.89 -9.41
C TYR A 48 10.42 -19.01 -8.51
N LEU A 49 10.79 -20.25 -8.80
CA LEU A 49 10.31 -21.43 -8.07
C LEU A 49 10.45 -21.30 -6.54
N LYS A 50 11.56 -20.71 -6.07
CA LYS A 50 11.82 -20.49 -4.64
C LYS A 50 10.94 -19.42 -4.00
N MET A 51 10.41 -18.50 -4.77
CA MET A 51 9.52 -17.44 -4.32
C MET A 51 8.05 -17.85 -4.40
N GLY A 52 7.77 -18.90 -5.17
CA GLY A 52 6.43 -19.43 -5.32
C GLY A 52 5.48 -18.49 -6.07
N GLU A 53 4.20 -18.59 -5.73
CA GLU A 53 3.10 -17.96 -6.47
C GLU A 53 3.21 -16.45 -6.58
N ILE A 54 3.79 -15.75 -5.61
CA ILE A 54 3.93 -14.29 -5.65
C ILE A 54 4.69 -13.80 -6.88
N SER A 55 5.60 -14.61 -7.41
CA SER A 55 6.37 -14.29 -8.63
C SER A 55 5.67 -14.71 -9.93
N SER A 56 4.51 -15.37 -9.85
CA SER A 56 3.73 -15.78 -11.03
C SER A 56 2.78 -14.68 -11.52
N TYR A 57 2.40 -13.75 -10.66
CA TYR A 57 1.55 -12.63 -11.06
C TYR A 57 2.29 -11.67 -11.99
N PRO A 58 1.58 -11.05 -12.94
CA PRO A 58 2.17 -10.01 -13.76
C PRO A 58 2.71 -8.85 -12.90
N PRO A 59 3.80 -8.19 -13.32
CA PRO A 59 4.33 -7.02 -12.62
C PRO A 59 3.27 -5.96 -12.35
N GLY A 60 3.23 -5.45 -11.11
CA GLY A 60 2.25 -4.47 -10.66
C GLY A 60 0.89 -5.04 -10.24
N TYR A 61 0.71 -6.36 -10.24
CA TYR A 61 -0.54 -6.99 -9.82
C TYR A 61 -0.37 -7.92 -8.63
N LYS A 62 -1.41 -7.98 -7.78
CA LYS A 62 -1.44 -8.82 -6.59
C LYS A 62 -0.17 -8.64 -5.75
N GLU A 63 0.41 -9.72 -5.27
CA GLU A 63 1.62 -9.72 -4.46
C GLU A 63 2.89 -9.36 -5.24
N ASN A 64 2.82 -9.30 -6.57
CA ASN A 64 3.95 -8.89 -7.39
C ASN A 64 3.96 -7.37 -7.63
N ALA A 65 4.28 -6.59 -6.62
CA ALA A 65 4.36 -5.13 -6.64
C ALA A 65 3.04 -4.39 -6.94
N GLY A 66 1.88 -5.03 -6.70
CA GLY A 66 0.60 -4.34 -6.66
C GLY A 66 0.50 -3.44 -5.43
N ILE A 67 -0.45 -2.51 -5.43
CA ILE A 67 -0.87 -1.76 -4.24
C ILE A 67 -1.92 -2.63 -3.54
N PHE A 68 -1.50 -3.42 -2.57
CA PHE A 68 -2.41 -4.25 -1.78
C PHE A 68 -3.03 -3.37 -0.70
N CYS A 69 -4.31 -3.03 -0.84
CA CYS A 69 -4.87 -1.91 -0.10
C CYS A 69 -4.89 -2.11 1.42
N HIS A 70 -5.02 -3.36 1.92
CA HIS A 70 -5.06 -3.57 3.37
C HIS A 70 -3.70 -3.41 4.08
N THR A 71 -2.58 -3.44 3.36
CA THR A 71 -1.25 -3.18 3.95
C THR A 71 -0.90 -1.70 4.04
N ASN A 72 -1.59 -0.87 3.26
CA ASN A 72 -1.38 0.58 3.26
C ASN A 72 -1.73 1.23 4.61
N PRO A 73 -2.86 0.89 5.28
CA PRO A 73 -3.16 1.36 6.64
C PRO A 73 -2.09 1.00 7.69
N TRP A 74 -1.31 -0.05 7.50
CA TRP A 74 -0.20 -0.35 8.43
C TRP A 74 0.88 0.74 8.39
N ILE A 75 1.15 1.28 7.20
CA ILE A 75 2.06 2.43 7.07
C ILE A 75 1.42 3.70 7.64
N MET A 76 0.12 3.90 7.42
CA MET A 76 -0.62 5.02 8.03
C MET A 76 -0.52 4.99 9.56
N ILE A 77 -0.77 3.85 10.19
CA ILE A 77 -0.65 3.67 11.64
C ILE A 77 0.81 3.89 12.09
N ALA A 78 1.76 3.32 11.37
CA ALA A 78 3.18 3.49 11.65
C ALA A 78 3.64 4.95 11.56
N GLU A 79 3.15 5.71 10.58
CA GLU A 79 3.43 7.14 10.46
C GLU A 79 2.86 7.93 11.65
N CYS A 80 1.67 7.58 12.14
CA CYS A 80 1.11 8.19 13.35
C CYS A 80 1.94 7.87 14.59
N MET A 81 2.35 6.62 14.77
CA MET A 81 3.24 6.23 15.88
C MET A 81 4.59 6.96 15.83
N ALA A 82 5.07 7.29 14.63
CA ALA A 82 6.28 8.08 14.43
C ALA A 82 6.03 9.61 14.49
N GLU A 83 4.85 10.05 14.96
CA GLU A 83 4.44 11.46 15.10
C GLU A 83 4.47 12.24 13.77
N ARG A 84 3.97 11.60 12.69
CA ARG A 84 3.95 12.17 11.33
C ARG A 84 2.52 12.17 10.73
N PRO A 85 1.57 12.88 11.33
CA PRO A 85 0.14 12.81 10.97
C PRO A 85 -0.12 13.23 9.51
N ASP A 86 0.62 14.21 8.98
CA ASP A 86 0.45 14.63 7.58
C ASP A 86 0.79 13.50 6.59
N ARG A 87 1.80 12.68 6.90
CA ARG A 87 2.16 11.51 6.12
C ARG A 87 1.13 10.41 6.24
N ALA A 88 0.62 10.19 7.45
CA ALA A 88 -0.45 9.24 7.69
C ALA A 88 -1.70 9.62 6.87
N PHE A 89 -2.10 10.88 6.90
CA PHE A 89 -3.23 11.38 6.12
C PHE A 89 -3.01 11.26 4.60
N ASP A 90 -1.79 11.52 4.12
CA ASP A 90 -1.46 11.33 2.70
C ASP A 90 -1.57 9.85 2.28
N CYS A 91 -1.12 8.91 3.12
CA CYS A 91 -1.32 7.47 2.88
C CYS A 91 -2.80 7.10 2.81
N TYR A 92 -3.61 7.58 3.77
CA TYR A 92 -5.05 7.39 3.80
C TYR A 92 -5.72 7.88 2.52
N ARG A 93 -5.47 9.13 2.16
CA ARG A 93 -6.10 9.80 1.01
C ARG A 93 -5.86 9.07 -0.31
N ARG A 94 -4.71 8.43 -0.47
CA ARG A 94 -4.33 7.73 -1.72
C ARG A 94 -5.15 6.48 -1.99
N ILE A 95 -5.68 5.82 -0.97
CA ILE A 95 -6.46 4.58 -1.11
C ILE A 95 -7.93 4.74 -0.77
N CYS A 96 -8.31 5.82 -0.09
CA CYS A 96 -9.68 6.04 0.35
C CYS A 96 -10.61 6.32 -0.84
N PRO A 97 -11.71 5.57 -0.99
CA PRO A 97 -12.63 5.71 -2.13
C PRO A 97 -13.14 7.12 -2.33
N THR A 98 -13.49 7.83 -1.24
CA THR A 98 -14.03 9.20 -1.27
C THR A 98 -13.11 10.20 -1.97
N TYR A 99 -11.80 9.95 -2.00
CA TYR A 99 -10.83 10.83 -2.66
C TYR A 99 -10.53 10.40 -4.12
N ARG A 100 -11.37 9.50 -4.69
CA ARG A 100 -11.19 8.96 -6.05
C ARG A 100 -12.17 9.51 -7.07
N ASP A 101 -13.01 10.47 -6.72
CA ASP A 101 -14.06 11.00 -7.60
C ASP A 101 -13.53 11.49 -8.96
N GLY A 102 -12.38 12.14 -8.98
CA GLY A 102 -11.74 12.56 -10.23
C GLY A 102 -11.04 11.45 -11.02
N LEU A 103 -11.01 10.22 -10.53
CA LEU A 103 -10.28 9.09 -11.10
C LEU A 103 -11.17 7.90 -11.46
N GLN A 104 -12.48 8.08 -11.53
CA GLN A 104 -13.46 7.01 -11.71
C GLN A 104 -13.20 6.16 -12.96
N GLU A 105 -12.88 6.79 -14.08
CA GLU A 105 -12.58 6.12 -15.35
C GLU A 105 -11.33 5.22 -15.28
N LEU A 106 -10.39 5.56 -14.41
CA LEU A 106 -9.19 4.77 -14.15
C LEU A 106 -9.43 3.73 -13.07
N HIS A 107 -10.01 4.17 -11.93
CA HIS A 107 -10.17 3.33 -10.74
C HIS A 107 -11.18 2.19 -10.94
N ARG A 108 -12.31 2.46 -11.59
CA ARG A 108 -13.32 1.48 -12.02
C ARG A 108 -13.94 0.63 -10.90
N MET A 109 -14.10 1.22 -9.74
CA MET A 109 -14.74 0.59 -8.58
C MET A 109 -15.89 1.43 -8.09
N GLU A 110 -16.73 0.85 -7.26
CA GLU A 110 -17.79 1.59 -6.56
C GLU A 110 -17.17 2.71 -5.71
N PRO A 111 -17.73 3.93 -5.72
CA PRO A 111 -17.09 5.10 -5.11
C PRO A 111 -17.05 5.07 -3.57
N TYR A 112 -17.69 4.10 -2.94
CA TYR A 112 -17.76 3.94 -1.48
C TYR A 112 -17.12 2.65 -0.97
N VAL A 113 -16.40 1.92 -1.81
CA VAL A 113 -15.83 0.60 -1.49
C VAL A 113 -14.32 0.61 -1.62
N TYR A 114 -13.64 0.08 -0.60
CA TYR A 114 -12.21 -0.21 -0.72
C TYR A 114 -11.96 -1.37 -1.68
N ALA A 115 -10.97 -1.21 -2.54
CA ALA A 115 -10.46 -2.29 -3.36
C ALA A 115 -9.58 -3.25 -2.54
N GLN A 116 -9.48 -4.52 -2.94
CA GLN A 116 -8.46 -5.41 -2.43
C GLN A 116 -7.07 -4.94 -2.88
N MET A 117 -6.95 -4.61 -4.18
CA MET A 117 -5.72 -4.10 -4.75
C MET A 117 -5.99 -3.01 -5.80
N ILE A 118 -5.00 -2.16 -5.99
CA ILE A 118 -4.91 -1.23 -7.11
C ILE A 118 -3.65 -1.61 -7.90
N ALA A 119 -3.74 -1.57 -9.22
CA ALA A 119 -2.61 -1.88 -10.10
C ALA A 119 -1.43 -0.93 -9.81
N GLY A 120 -0.27 -1.52 -9.51
CA GLY A 120 0.96 -0.81 -9.14
C GLY A 120 1.64 -0.15 -10.34
N LYS A 121 2.75 0.52 -10.07
CA LYS A 121 3.48 1.32 -11.08
C LYS A 121 4.06 0.52 -12.25
N ASP A 122 4.27 -0.78 -12.07
CA ASP A 122 4.79 -1.67 -13.11
C ASP A 122 3.65 -2.30 -13.95
N ALA A 123 2.39 -2.06 -13.59
CA ALA A 123 1.24 -2.54 -14.33
C ALA A 123 0.90 -1.63 -15.52
N VAL A 124 0.41 -2.23 -16.60
CA VAL A 124 -0.02 -1.50 -17.81
C VAL A 124 -1.10 -0.45 -17.49
N ARG A 125 -1.98 -0.73 -16.52
CA ARG A 125 -3.04 0.18 -16.09
C ARG A 125 -2.85 0.61 -14.64
N HIS A 126 -1.74 1.26 -14.36
CA HIS A 126 -1.45 1.80 -13.03
C HIS A 126 -2.62 2.65 -12.51
N GLY A 127 -3.13 2.33 -11.33
CA GLY A 127 -4.27 3.01 -10.71
C GLY A 127 -5.63 2.32 -10.89
N GLU A 128 -5.74 1.30 -11.77
CA GLU A 128 -6.97 0.51 -11.90
C GLU A 128 -7.14 -0.41 -10.70
N ALA A 129 -8.30 -0.33 -10.03
CA ALA A 129 -8.63 -1.17 -8.88
C ALA A 129 -9.21 -2.51 -9.28
N LYS A 130 -9.04 -3.50 -8.41
CA LYS A 130 -9.53 -4.87 -8.58
C LYS A 130 -10.13 -5.40 -7.28
N ASN A 131 -11.13 -6.27 -7.43
CA ASN A 131 -11.75 -7.03 -6.34
C ASN A 131 -12.31 -6.13 -5.23
N SER A 132 -13.47 -5.53 -5.50
CA SER A 132 -14.25 -4.80 -4.49
C SER A 132 -14.71 -5.74 -3.37
N TRP A 133 -14.88 -5.22 -2.17
CA TRP A 133 -15.39 -5.90 -0.96
C TRP A 133 -14.47 -6.96 -0.36
N LEU A 134 -13.59 -7.56 -1.09
CA LEU A 134 -12.73 -8.67 -0.66
C LEU A 134 -11.44 -8.17 0.01
N THR A 135 -11.57 -7.36 1.07
CA THR A 135 -10.41 -6.73 1.70
C THR A 135 -10.65 -6.42 3.18
N GLY A 136 -9.59 -6.49 3.98
CA GLY A 136 -9.55 -5.98 5.35
C GLY A 136 -9.22 -4.49 5.46
N THR A 137 -9.13 -3.76 4.34
CA THR A 137 -8.71 -2.36 4.32
C THR A 137 -9.57 -1.47 5.20
N ALA A 138 -10.90 -1.61 5.14
CA ALA A 138 -11.82 -0.80 5.94
C ALA A 138 -11.57 -0.97 7.45
N ALA A 139 -11.41 -2.22 7.91
CA ALA A 139 -11.15 -2.51 9.32
C ALA A 139 -9.83 -1.88 9.80
N TRP A 140 -8.76 -2.04 9.04
CA TRP A 140 -7.46 -1.45 9.36
C TRP A 140 -7.47 0.07 9.30
N THR A 141 -8.21 0.65 8.36
CA THR A 141 -8.35 2.12 8.27
C THR A 141 -9.11 2.71 9.45
N MET A 142 -10.04 1.96 10.06
CA MET A 142 -10.75 2.39 11.28
C MET A 142 -9.89 2.32 12.55
N ILE A 143 -8.84 1.50 12.57
CA ILE A 143 -7.91 1.39 13.70
C ILE A 143 -6.88 2.53 13.66
N GLY A 144 -6.64 3.05 12.50
CA GLY A 144 -5.81 4.23 12.31
C GLY A 144 -6.38 5.48 12.98
N PRO A 145 -5.62 6.54 13.05
CA PRO A 145 -5.96 7.76 13.80
C PRO A 145 -7.21 8.43 13.34
#